data_5bafa77e4708455f5b2de2ed7a6e67ed
#
_entry.id   5bafa77e4708455f5b2de2ed7a6e67ed
#
_cell.length_a   1.000
_cell.length_b   1.000
_cell.length_c   1.000
_cell.angle_alpha   90.00
_cell.angle_beta   90.00
_cell.angle_gamma   90.00
#
_symmetry.space_group_name_H-M   'P 1'
#
loop_
_entity.id
_entity.type
_entity.pdbx_description
1 polymer ?
#
loop_
_entity_poly.entity_id
_entity_poly.type
_entity_poly.pdbx_seq_one_letter_code
_entity_poly.pdbx_strand_id
1 'polypeptide(L)'
;MEMPVVNEAQLLQGCIAGDKQSWDVFVKQYSRLIYHSIYKTLRINDKPTAPDDVHDLFQDIFTAFCADRCKKLRVFDPGKGLTLSSWIRMIAVRMTIDHIRKSKDTASLEDIPVAPSQPGDQESLIDRESQENLQSLLAELPAKDKLLIELSYMRELPPEEVARMLHISVGAFYTRKNRIIERLKNIIKDKKIM
;
A
#
# COMPACT_ATOMS: atom_id res chain seq x y z
N MET A 1 -17.76 -1.08 21.85
CA MET A 1 -18.23 0.16 21.25
C MET A 1 -18.04 0.00 19.75
N GLU A 2 -19.04 -0.49 19.06
CA GLU A 2 -19.01 -0.73 17.61
C GLU A 2 -18.84 0.62 16.90
N MET A 3 -17.77 0.72 16.10
CA MET A 3 -17.58 1.88 15.23
C MET A 3 -18.64 1.86 14.14
N PRO A 4 -19.36 2.94 13.89
CA PRO A 4 -20.32 2.99 12.80
C PRO A 4 -19.57 2.69 11.49
N VAL A 5 -20.16 1.84 10.65
CA VAL A 5 -19.66 1.59 9.28
C VAL A 5 -19.73 2.92 8.54
N VAL A 6 -18.62 3.65 8.56
CA VAL A 6 -18.52 4.92 7.86
C VAL A 6 -18.53 4.61 6.37
N ASN A 7 -19.51 5.13 5.67
CA ASN A 7 -19.56 5.00 4.21
C ASN A 7 -18.31 5.70 3.63
N GLU A 8 -17.38 4.93 3.04
CA GLU A 8 -16.12 5.44 2.49
C GLU A 8 -16.34 6.60 1.51
N ALA A 9 -17.43 6.58 0.74
CA ALA A 9 -17.75 7.66 -0.19
C ALA A 9 -18.13 8.96 0.54
N GLN A 10 -18.91 8.87 1.61
CA GLN A 10 -19.26 10.03 2.43
C GLN A 10 -18.04 10.60 3.16
N LEU A 11 -17.18 9.73 3.69
CA LEU A 11 -15.93 10.14 4.33
C LEU A 11 -15.03 10.91 3.36
N LEU A 12 -14.85 10.40 2.14
CA LEU A 12 -14.06 11.07 1.11
C LEU A 12 -14.66 12.42 0.71
N GLN A 13 -15.98 12.50 0.52
CA GLN A 13 -16.66 13.76 0.20
C GLN A 13 -16.46 14.80 1.30
N GLY A 14 -16.57 14.40 2.57
CA GLY A 14 -16.30 15.27 3.71
C GLY A 14 -14.86 15.77 3.74
N CYS A 15 -13.87 14.86 3.54
CA CYS A 15 -12.46 15.26 3.46
C CYS A 15 -12.21 16.25 2.30
N ILE A 16 -12.79 16.01 1.13
CA ILE A 16 -12.66 16.90 -0.04
C ILE A 16 -13.34 18.26 0.20
N ALA A 17 -14.44 18.27 0.95
CA ALA A 17 -15.12 19.50 1.35
C ALA A 17 -14.38 20.29 2.46
N GLY A 18 -13.32 19.72 3.04
CA GLY A 18 -12.55 20.32 4.13
C GLY A 18 -13.21 20.18 5.51
N ASP A 19 -14.16 19.23 5.66
CA ASP A 19 -14.80 18.97 6.93
C ASP A 19 -13.82 18.34 7.93
N LYS A 20 -13.65 19.03 9.07
CA LYS A 20 -12.71 18.60 10.11
C LYS A 20 -13.06 17.23 10.69
N GLN A 21 -14.35 16.94 10.91
CA GLN A 21 -14.76 15.67 11.52
C GLN A 21 -14.43 14.50 10.58
N SER A 22 -14.65 14.68 9.29
CA SER A 22 -14.28 13.68 8.28
C SER A 22 -12.78 13.45 8.25
N TRP A 23 -11.96 14.49 8.37
CA TRP A 23 -10.51 14.35 8.47
C TRP A 23 -10.07 13.65 9.74
N ASP A 24 -10.68 13.96 10.89
CA ASP A 24 -10.38 13.29 12.17
C ASP A 24 -10.68 11.77 12.07
N VAL A 25 -11.80 11.41 11.45
CA VAL A 25 -12.16 10.00 11.18
C VAL A 25 -11.17 9.35 10.20
N PHE A 26 -10.82 10.04 9.12
CA PHE A 26 -9.87 9.56 8.12
C PHE A 26 -8.50 9.28 8.74
N VAL A 27 -7.97 10.22 9.51
CA VAL A 27 -6.68 10.05 10.23
C VAL A 27 -6.77 8.85 11.17
N LYS A 28 -7.81 8.77 12.02
CA LYS A 28 -7.98 7.69 12.98
C LYS A 28 -8.05 6.31 12.29
N GLN A 29 -8.74 6.24 11.15
CA GLN A 29 -8.97 4.97 10.44
C GLN A 29 -7.75 4.50 9.65
N TYR A 30 -7.00 5.43 9.03
CA TYR A 30 -5.95 5.06 8.07
C TYR A 30 -4.50 5.28 8.56
N SER A 31 -4.29 5.96 9.71
CA SER A 31 -2.94 6.18 10.23
C SER A 31 -2.15 4.89 10.40
N ARG A 32 -2.76 3.87 11.02
CA ARG A 32 -2.11 2.58 11.23
C ARG A 32 -1.71 1.90 9.92
N LEU A 33 -2.57 1.97 8.91
CA LEU A 33 -2.32 1.43 7.58
C LEU A 33 -1.13 2.14 6.91
N ILE A 34 -1.07 3.46 7.03
CA ILE A 34 -0.01 4.28 6.44
C ILE A 34 1.32 3.99 7.14
N TYR A 35 1.38 4.02 8.47
CA TYR A 35 2.58 3.66 9.22
C TYR A 35 3.08 2.25 8.88
N HIS A 36 2.19 1.27 8.87
CA HIS A 36 2.55 -0.10 8.50
C HIS A 36 3.13 -0.17 7.08
N SER A 37 2.55 0.56 6.13
CA SER A 37 3.03 0.60 4.74
C SER A 37 4.41 1.22 4.64
N ILE A 38 4.69 2.30 5.38
CA ILE A 38 6.01 2.95 5.44
C ILE A 38 7.05 1.97 6.01
N TYR A 39 6.80 1.43 7.21
CA TYR A 39 7.72 0.51 7.86
C TYR A 39 8.05 -0.71 6.99
N LYS A 40 7.01 -1.31 6.41
CA LYS A 40 7.17 -2.47 5.53
C LYS A 40 8.01 -2.14 4.30
N THR A 41 7.76 -0.99 3.68
CA THR A 41 8.50 -0.55 2.48
C THR A 41 9.96 -0.24 2.80
N LEU A 42 10.24 0.44 3.91
CA LEU A 42 11.62 0.70 4.35
C LEU A 42 12.36 -0.60 4.64
N ARG A 43 11.77 -1.55 5.38
CA ARG A 43 12.37 -2.85 5.68
C ARG A 43 12.68 -3.68 4.45
N ILE A 44 11.77 -3.75 3.49
CA ILE A 44 11.99 -4.49 2.22
C ILE A 44 13.15 -3.90 1.42
N ASN A 45 13.40 -2.60 1.55
CA ASN A 45 14.48 -1.91 0.85
C ASN A 45 15.76 -1.74 1.70
N ASP A 46 15.89 -2.47 2.82
CA ASP A 46 17.02 -2.40 3.75
C ASP A 46 17.36 -0.95 4.18
N LYS A 47 16.31 -0.16 4.47
CA LYS A 47 16.46 1.22 4.91
C LYS A 47 16.21 1.35 6.41
N PRO A 48 16.91 2.30 7.07
CA PRO A 48 16.64 2.61 8.47
C PRO A 48 15.16 2.93 8.69
N THR A 49 14.65 2.48 9.83
CA THR A 49 13.28 2.73 10.27
C THR A 49 13.29 3.62 11.51
N ALA A 50 14.12 4.66 11.51
CA ALA A 50 14.16 5.62 12.61
C ALA A 50 12.78 6.24 12.81
N PRO A 51 12.27 6.33 14.06
CA PRO A 51 10.92 6.82 14.34
C PRO A 51 10.65 8.21 13.75
N ASP A 52 11.63 9.10 13.78
CA ASP A 52 11.51 10.47 13.27
C ASP A 52 11.35 10.48 11.75
N ASP A 53 12.17 9.73 11.00
CA ASP A 53 12.07 9.62 9.55
C ASP A 53 10.70 9.04 9.11
N VAL A 54 10.21 8.05 9.85
CA VAL A 54 8.90 7.45 9.60
C VAL A 54 7.78 8.43 9.89
N HIS A 55 7.91 9.24 10.93
CA HIS A 55 6.94 10.26 11.27
C HIS A 55 6.90 11.38 10.22
N ASP A 56 8.04 11.82 9.74
CA ASP A 56 8.14 12.83 8.68
C ASP A 56 7.51 12.31 7.37
N LEU A 57 7.81 11.08 6.98
CA LEU A 57 7.16 10.43 5.84
C LEU A 57 5.64 10.32 6.01
N PHE A 58 5.17 10.02 7.21
CA PHE A 58 3.76 9.99 7.51
C PHE A 58 3.11 11.36 7.32
N GLN A 59 3.74 12.43 7.82
CA GLN A 59 3.26 13.79 7.64
C GLN A 59 3.26 14.21 6.17
N ASP A 60 4.30 13.87 5.42
CA ASP A 60 4.38 14.15 3.98
C ASP A 60 3.25 13.47 3.20
N ILE A 61 2.93 12.22 3.54
CA ILE A 61 1.83 11.48 2.93
C ILE A 61 0.49 12.14 3.22
N PHE A 62 0.24 12.57 4.48
CA PHE A 62 -0.98 13.30 4.82
C PHE A 62 -1.06 14.65 4.13
N THR A 63 0.02 15.40 4.10
CA THR A 63 0.12 16.66 3.35
C THR A 63 -0.21 16.46 1.88
N ALA A 64 0.28 15.37 1.28
CA ALA A 64 -0.01 15.03 -0.11
C ALA A 64 -1.49 14.64 -0.35
N PHE A 65 -2.20 14.12 0.65
CA PHE A 65 -3.66 13.93 0.54
C PHE A 65 -4.43 15.24 0.58
N CYS A 66 -3.95 16.23 1.34
CA CYS A 66 -4.57 17.55 1.43
C CYS A 66 -4.21 18.47 0.25
N ALA A 67 -3.07 18.23 -0.40
CA ALA A 67 -2.55 19.06 -1.48
C ALA A 67 -3.49 19.13 -2.68
N ASP A 68 -3.41 20.24 -3.44
CA ASP A 68 -4.16 20.47 -4.67
C ASP A 68 -5.68 20.25 -4.49
N ARG A 69 -6.25 20.75 -3.41
CA ARG A 69 -7.66 20.54 -3.06
C ARG A 69 -8.03 19.06 -2.99
N CYS A 70 -7.21 18.26 -2.33
CA CYS A 70 -7.38 16.80 -2.17
C CYS A 70 -7.39 16.03 -3.49
N LYS A 71 -6.56 16.44 -4.46
CA LYS A 71 -6.49 15.81 -5.79
C LYS A 71 -6.32 14.29 -5.72
N LYS A 72 -5.48 13.79 -4.81
CA LYS A 72 -5.25 12.34 -4.64
C LYS A 72 -6.51 11.59 -4.19
N LEU A 73 -7.35 12.21 -3.35
CA LEU A 73 -8.62 11.61 -2.92
C LEU A 73 -9.70 11.71 -4.01
N ARG A 74 -9.71 12.80 -4.78
CA ARG A 74 -10.68 13.00 -5.88
C ARG A 74 -10.49 12.02 -7.04
N VAL A 75 -9.28 11.56 -7.28
CA VAL A 75 -8.96 10.61 -8.36
C VAL A 75 -9.33 9.17 -7.98
N PHE A 76 -9.61 8.91 -6.70
CA PHE A 76 -10.08 7.60 -6.26
C PHE A 76 -11.45 7.29 -6.86
N ASP A 77 -11.53 6.14 -7.53
CA ASP A 77 -12.75 5.65 -8.18
C ASP A 77 -13.05 4.22 -7.68
N PRO A 78 -14.06 4.04 -6.81
CA PRO A 78 -14.42 2.74 -6.31
C PRO A 78 -14.92 1.79 -7.42
N GLY A 79 -15.41 2.33 -8.53
CA GLY A 79 -15.84 1.56 -9.71
C GLY A 79 -14.70 0.80 -10.39
N LYS A 80 -13.45 1.18 -10.15
CA LYS A 80 -12.26 0.47 -10.66
C LYS A 80 -11.86 -0.76 -9.85
N GLY A 81 -12.66 -1.16 -8.88
CA GLY A 81 -12.45 -2.39 -8.12
C GLY A 81 -11.35 -2.32 -7.05
N LEU A 82 -10.87 -1.13 -6.72
CA LEU A 82 -9.95 -0.90 -5.60
C LEU A 82 -10.72 -0.41 -4.38
N THR A 83 -10.37 -0.93 -3.20
CA THR A 83 -10.85 -0.36 -1.94
C THR A 83 -10.07 0.93 -1.62
N LEU A 84 -10.67 1.81 -0.83
CA LEU A 84 -9.98 3.02 -0.37
C LEU A 84 -8.71 2.70 0.41
N SER A 85 -8.73 1.66 1.23
CA SER A 85 -7.55 1.16 1.95
C SER A 85 -6.42 0.76 1.01
N SER A 86 -6.72 0.04 -0.08
CA SER A 86 -5.72 -0.35 -1.09
C SER A 86 -5.17 0.86 -1.84
N TRP A 87 -6.00 1.86 -2.12
CA TRP A 87 -5.59 3.10 -2.74
C TRP A 87 -4.64 3.91 -1.86
N ILE A 88 -4.99 4.08 -0.57
CA ILE A 88 -4.15 4.78 0.42
C ILE A 88 -2.81 4.07 0.58
N ARG A 89 -2.82 2.73 0.71
CA ARG A 89 -1.61 1.92 0.80
C ARG A 89 -0.70 2.13 -0.41
N MET A 90 -1.24 2.11 -1.62
CA MET A 90 -0.49 2.32 -2.85
C MET A 90 0.20 3.70 -2.88
N ILE A 91 -0.49 4.75 -2.43
CA ILE A 91 0.09 6.10 -2.33
C ILE A 91 1.21 6.13 -1.28
N ALA A 92 0.98 5.56 -0.10
CA ALA A 92 1.97 5.52 0.97
C ALA A 92 3.25 4.79 0.53
N VAL A 93 3.12 3.60 -0.05
CA VAL A 93 4.24 2.82 -0.59
C VAL A 93 4.99 3.61 -1.65
N ARG A 94 4.29 4.17 -2.64
CA ARG A 94 4.92 4.95 -3.70
C ARG A 94 5.71 6.15 -3.17
N MET A 95 5.14 6.91 -2.25
CA MET A 95 5.82 8.06 -1.66
C MET A 95 7.03 7.65 -0.83
N THR A 96 6.96 6.53 -0.12
CA THR A 96 8.11 5.97 0.61
C THR A 96 9.23 5.55 -0.35
N ILE A 97 8.92 4.91 -1.48
CA ILE A 97 9.91 4.56 -2.51
C ILE A 97 10.54 5.81 -3.12
N ASP A 98 9.74 6.82 -3.43
CA ASP A 98 10.23 8.09 -3.97
C ASP A 98 11.18 8.79 -2.98
N HIS A 99 10.88 8.73 -1.68
CA HIS A 99 11.77 9.20 -0.61
C HIS A 99 13.10 8.42 -0.58
N ILE A 100 13.06 7.09 -0.64
CA ILE A 100 14.25 6.23 -0.68
C ILE A 100 15.14 6.57 -1.89
N ARG A 101 14.54 6.83 -3.05
CA ARG A 101 15.30 7.22 -4.26
C ARG A 101 15.99 8.56 -4.09
N LYS A 102 15.27 9.56 -3.57
CA LYS A 102 15.85 10.90 -3.31
C LYS A 102 17.00 10.83 -2.30
N SER A 103 16.86 10.04 -1.23
CA SER A 103 17.92 9.88 -0.24
C SER A 103 19.15 9.15 -0.79
N LYS A 104 19.01 8.29 -1.82
CA LYS A 104 20.16 7.70 -2.53
C LYS A 104 20.91 8.71 -3.38
N ASP A 105 20.18 9.62 -4.03
CA ASP A 105 20.79 10.66 -4.86
C ASP A 105 21.54 11.70 -3.99
N THR A 106 21.13 11.87 -2.72
CA THR A 106 21.77 12.78 -1.75
C THR A 106 22.91 12.10 -0.99
N ALA A 107 22.83 10.78 -0.74
CA ALA A 107 23.78 10.00 0.04
C ALA A 107 25.08 9.62 -0.72
N SER A 108 25.30 10.18 -1.91
CA SER A 108 26.60 10.07 -2.61
C SER A 108 27.74 10.81 -1.90
N LEU A 109 27.51 11.41 -0.74
CA LEU A 109 28.49 12.26 -0.05
C LEU A 109 28.78 11.96 1.42
N GLU A 110 28.10 11.05 2.12
CA GLU A 110 28.52 10.69 3.49
C GLU A 110 28.08 9.27 3.89
N ASP A 111 29.06 8.37 4.00
CA ASP A 111 28.94 7.06 4.65
C ASP A 111 28.90 7.23 6.18
N ILE A 112 27.75 6.97 6.81
CA ILE A 112 27.68 6.76 8.26
C ILE A 112 26.98 5.42 8.51
N PRO A 113 27.64 4.46 9.21
CA PRO A 113 27.00 3.18 9.54
C PRO A 113 26.04 3.38 10.70
N VAL A 114 24.75 3.11 10.47
CA VAL A 114 23.73 3.07 11.52
C VAL A 114 23.45 1.63 11.91
N ALA A 115 23.58 1.35 13.22
CA ALA A 115 23.34 0.05 13.83
C ALA A 115 21.89 -0.41 13.67
N PRO A 116 21.63 -1.74 13.56
CA PRO A 116 20.29 -2.26 13.40
C PRO A 116 19.47 -2.13 14.67
N SER A 117 18.37 -1.39 14.62
CA SER A 117 17.36 -1.36 15.67
C SER A 117 16.49 -2.61 15.58
N GLN A 118 16.35 -3.32 16.70
CA GLN A 118 15.53 -4.52 16.83
C GLN A 118 14.03 -4.20 16.65
N PRO A 119 13.25 -5.09 16.03
CA PRO A 119 11.83 -4.88 15.84
C PRO A 119 11.07 -5.08 17.15
N GLY A 120 10.25 -4.08 17.52
CA GLY A 120 9.26 -4.22 18.57
C GLY A 120 8.15 -5.18 18.12
N ASP A 121 8.03 -6.30 18.81
CA ASP A 121 6.99 -7.30 18.64
C ASP A 121 5.62 -6.73 19.02
N GLN A 122 4.83 -6.34 18.01
CA GLN A 122 3.36 -6.34 18.08
C GLN A 122 2.76 -6.60 16.69
N GLU A 123 3.05 -7.78 16.17
CA GLU A 123 2.24 -8.37 15.11
C GLU A 123 0.93 -8.83 15.76
N SER A 124 -0.16 -8.07 15.54
CA SER A 124 -1.47 -8.44 16.09
C SER A 124 -1.95 -9.72 15.43
N LEU A 125 -2.64 -10.59 16.18
CA LEU A 125 -3.24 -11.85 15.70
C LEU A 125 -4.09 -11.68 14.43
N ILE A 126 -4.68 -10.50 14.23
CA ILE A 126 -5.46 -10.13 13.03
C ILE A 126 -4.57 -10.08 11.76
N ASP A 127 -3.30 -9.68 11.88
CA ASP A 127 -2.37 -9.67 10.75
C ASP A 127 -1.93 -11.09 10.35
N ARG A 128 -1.82 -12.01 11.31
CA ARG A 128 -1.45 -13.40 11.06
C ARG A 128 -2.51 -14.17 10.29
N GLU A 129 -3.76 -14.10 10.74
CA GLU A 129 -4.91 -14.72 10.05
C GLU A 129 -5.11 -14.14 8.64
N SER A 130 -4.94 -12.83 8.48
CA SER A 130 -4.99 -12.16 7.17
C SER A 130 -3.83 -12.57 6.27
N GLN A 131 -2.62 -12.81 6.81
CA GLN A 131 -1.48 -13.29 6.05
C GLN A 131 -1.63 -14.75 5.61
N GLU A 132 -2.11 -15.63 6.49
CA GLU A 132 -2.38 -17.03 6.19
C GLU A 132 -3.46 -17.17 5.12
N ASN A 133 -4.55 -16.38 5.23
CA ASN A 133 -5.58 -16.30 4.22
C ASN A 133 -5.05 -15.79 2.87
N LEU A 134 -4.22 -14.76 2.87
CA LEU A 134 -3.60 -14.26 1.65
C LEU A 134 -2.66 -15.29 1.02
N GLN A 135 -1.84 -15.97 1.82
CA GLN A 135 -0.95 -17.03 1.32
C GLN A 135 -1.74 -18.19 0.73
N SER A 136 -2.84 -18.60 1.36
CA SER A 136 -3.71 -19.65 0.84
C SER A 136 -4.36 -19.26 -0.50
N LEU A 137 -4.80 -18.01 -0.65
CA LEU A 137 -5.35 -17.48 -1.89
C LEU A 137 -4.30 -17.40 -3.01
N LEU A 138 -3.10 -16.95 -2.68
CA LEU A 138 -1.98 -16.93 -3.62
C LEU A 138 -1.53 -18.33 -4.01
N ALA A 139 -1.71 -19.33 -3.14
CA ALA A 139 -1.38 -20.73 -3.43
C ALA A 139 -2.22 -21.30 -4.59
N GLU A 140 -3.43 -20.81 -4.77
CA GLU A 140 -4.35 -21.24 -5.84
C GLU A 140 -4.04 -20.63 -7.22
N LEU A 141 -3.11 -19.66 -7.28
CA LEU A 141 -2.71 -19.04 -8.54
C LEU A 141 -1.67 -19.89 -9.28
N PRO A 142 -1.69 -19.91 -10.63
CA PRO A 142 -0.61 -20.48 -11.44
C PRO A 142 0.73 -19.81 -11.12
N ALA A 143 1.84 -20.57 -11.21
CA ALA A 143 3.18 -20.09 -10.86
C ALA A 143 3.58 -18.76 -11.53
N LYS A 144 3.24 -18.60 -12.81
CA LYS A 144 3.51 -17.35 -13.55
C LYS A 144 2.68 -16.15 -13.07
N ASP A 145 1.48 -16.39 -12.56
CA ASP A 145 0.60 -15.34 -12.00
C ASP A 145 1.05 -14.97 -10.59
N LYS A 146 1.48 -15.95 -9.80
CA LYS A 146 2.15 -15.75 -8.52
C LYS A 146 3.37 -14.85 -8.64
N LEU A 147 4.25 -15.17 -9.60
CA LEU A 147 5.47 -14.41 -9.84
C LEU A 147 5.15 -12.95 -10.23
N LEU A 148 4.12 -12.72 -11.07
CA LEU A 148 3.70 -11.38 -11.44
C LEU A 148 3.23 -10.58 -10.21
N ILE A 149 2.44 -11.19 -9.33
CA ILE A 149 1.98 -10.57 -8.08
C ILE A 149 3.16 -10.31 -7.14
N GLU A 150 4.06 -11.27 -6.97
CA GLU A 150 5.25 -11.13 -6.14
C GLU A 150 6.11 -9.95 -6.61
N LEU A 151 6.47 -9.91 -7.89
CA LEU A 151 7.29 -8.84 -8.45
C LEU A 151 6.61 -7.46 -8.35
N SER A 152 5.27 -7.42 -8.58
CA SER A 152 4.53 -6.16 -8.61
C SER A 152 4.19 -5.62 -7.22
N TYR A 153 3.89 -6.48 -6.25
CA TYR A 153 3.34 -6.08 -4.95
C TYR A 153 4.26 -6.36 -3.76
N MET A 154 5.12 -7.39 -3.85
CA MET A 154 6.07 -7.69 -2.77
C MET A 154 7.43 -7.04 -3.03
N ARG A 155 7.88 -7.03 -4.30
CA ARG A 155 9.13 -6.35 -4.72
C ARG A 155 8.90 -4.96 -5.30
N GLU A 156 7.64 -4.56 -5.49
CA GLU A 156 7.20 -3.22 -5.91
C GLU A 156 7.88 -2.72 -7.18
N LEU A 157 8.23 -3.64 -8.07
CA LEU A 157 8.86 -3.29 -9.33
C LEU A 157 7.88 -2.55 -10.26
N PRO A 158 8.35 -1.56 -11.03
CA PRO A 158 7.53 -0.85 -11.99
C PRO A 158 7.04 -1.81 -13.09
N PRO A 159 5.86 -1.55 -13.68
CA PRO A 159 5.25 -2.42 -14.70
C PRO A 159 6.17 -2.77 -15.87
N GLU A 160 6.99 -1.82 -16.29
CA GLU A 160 7.95 -1.97 -17.38
C GLU A 160 9.05 -2.99 -17.04
N GLU A 161 9.48 -2.99 -15.78
CA GLU A 161 10.52 -3.89 -15.30
C GLU A 161 9.97 -5.31 -15.10
N VAL A 162 8.78 -5.43 -14.50
CA VAL A 162 8.08 -6.72 -14.38
C VAL A 162 7.80 -7.32 -15.76
N ALA A 163 7.32 -6.51 -16.71
CA ALA A 163 7.06 -6.95 -18.07
C ALA A 163 8.34 -7.48 -18.75
N ARG A 164 9.46 -6.77 -18.57
CA ARG A 164 10.78 -7.19 -19.07
C ARG A 164 11.23 -8.52 -18.47
N MET A 165 11.13 -8.66 -17.14
CA MET A 165 11.51 -9.89 -16.44
C MET A 165 10.65 -11.09 -16.83
N LEU A 166 9.37 -10.89 -17.10
CA LEU A 166 8.43 -11.92 -17.50
C LEU A 166 8.39 -12.16 -19.02
N HIS A 167 9.21 -11.43 -19.81
CA HIS A 167 9.23 -11.44 -21.27
C HIS A 167 7.85 -11.23 -21.90
N ILE A 168 7.10 -10.26 -21.41
CA ILE A 168 5.79 -9.85 -21.92
C ILE A 168 5.76 -8.35 -22.22
N SER A 169 4.80 -7.90 -23.04
CA SER A 169 4.58 -6.46 -23.22
C SER A 169 3.93 -5.83 -21.99
N VAL A 170 4.12 -4.51 -21.80
CA VAL A 170 3.47 -3.76 -20.72
C VAL A 170 1.94 -3.86 -20.80
N GLY A 171 1.36 -3.85 -22.02
CA GLY A 171 -0.07 -4.09 -22.21
C GLY A 171 -0.52 -5.47 -21.75
N ALA A 172 0.27 -6.51 -22.06
CA ALA A 172 0.02 -7.87 -21.60
C ALA A 172 0.15 -8.00 -20.07
N PHE A 173 1.08 -7.27 -19.45
CA PHE A 173 1.18 -7.17 -18.00
C PHE A 173 -0.12 -6.66 -17.37
N TYR A 174 -0.65 -5.53 -17.83
CA TYR A 174 -1.89 -4.97 -17.27
C TYR A 174 -3.09 -5.89 -17.49
N THR A 175 -3.23 -6.48 -18.68
CA THR A 175 -4.30 -7.44 -18.99
C THR A 175 -4.22 -8.65 -18.04
N ARG A 176 -3.04 -9.20 -17.85
CA ARG A 176 -2.82 -10.36 -16.98
C ARG A 176 -3.05 -10.01 -15.52
N LYS A 177 -2.57 -8.86 -15.05
CA LYS A 177 -2.80 -8.34 -13.70
C LYS A 177 -4.28 -8.21 -13.40
N ASN A 178 -5.08 -7.61 -14.29
CA ASN A 178 -6.52 -7.48 -14.12
C ASN A 178 -7.21 -8.84 -14.04
N ARG A 179 -6.84 -9.80 -14.90
CA ARG A 179 -7.38 -11.16 -14.86
C ARG A 179 -7.06 -11.89 -13.54
N ILE A 180 -5.87 -11.69 -12.99
CA ILE A 180 -5.50 -12.26 -11.69
C ILE A 180 -6.37 -11.67 -10.58
N ILE A 181 -6.57 -10.35 -10.59
CA ILE A 181 -7.42 -9.67 -9.59
C ILE A 181 -8.85 -10.19 -9.65
N GLU A 182 -9.43 -10.34 -10.83
CA GLU A 182 -10.78 -10.90 -11.01
C GLU A 182 -10.87 -12.34 -10.52
N ARG A 183 -9.86 -13.16 -10.79
CA ARG A 183 -9.80 -14.53 -10.30
C ARG A 183 -9.75 -14.58 -8.77
N LEU A 184 -8.92 -13.75 -8.14
CA LEU A 184 -8.84 -13.65 -6.66
C LEU A 184 -10.17 -13.20 -6.06
N LYS A 185 -10.86 -12.23 -6.67
CA LYS A 185 -12.20 -11.80 -6.23
C LYS A 185 -13.21 -12.94 -6.26
N ASN A 186 -13.20 -13.77 -7.30
CA ASN A 186 -14.10 -14.92 -7.42
C ASN A 186 -13.80 -15.96 -6.34
N ILE A 187 -12.54 -16.31 -6.10
CA ILE A 187 -12.13 -17.23 -5.04
C ILE A 187 -12.60 -16.74 -3.66
N ILE A 188 -12.46 -15.42 -3.39
CA ILE A 188 -12.93 -14.82 -2.12
C ILE A 188 -14.45 -14.89 -1.99
N LYS A 189 -15.19 -14.67 -3.08
CA LYS A 189 -16.65 -14.80 -3.06
C LYS A 189 -17.07 -16.23 -2.77
N ASP A 190 -16.46 -17.20 -3.43
CA ASP A 190 -16.77 -18.62 -3.26
C ASP A 190 -16.47 -19.11 -1.82
N LYS A 191 -15.39 -18.60 -1.20
CA LYS A 191 -15.04 -18.90 0.21
C LYS A 191 -15.94 -18.20 1.24
N LYS A 192 -16.59 -17.08 0.88
CA LYS A 192 -17.54 -16.39 1.77
C LYS A 192 -18.97 -16.96 1.73
N ILE A 193 -19.27 -17.84 0.81
CA ILE A 193 -20.57 -18.51 0.66
C ILE A 193 -20.58 -19.87 1.39
N MET A 194 -19.43 -20.35 1.86
CA MET A 194 -19.31 -21.50 2.78
C MET A 194 -19.22 -21.04 4.23
#